data_9446f3f656b7e1f5e9a6d95dfcb371cf
#
_entry.id   9446f3f656b7e1f5e9a6d95dfcb371cf
#
_cell.length_a   1.000
_cell.length_b   1.000
_cell.length_c   1.000
_cell.angle_alpha   90.00
_cell.angle_beta   90.00
_cell.angle_gamma   90.00
#
_symmetry.space_group_name_H-M   'P 1'
#
loop_
_entity.id
_entity.type
_entity.pdbx_description
1 polymer ?
#
loop_
_entity_poly.entity_id
_entity_poly.type
_entity_poly.pdbx_seq_one_letter_code
_entity_poly.pdbx_strand_id
1 'polypeptide(L)'
;MCVCGYSIGSSKGLVYIRAEYPLAINRLKIAIDQARQYGLLGDHILGTDFCFDIEIRYGAGAFVCGEETALIHSMEGKRGEPTLKPPFPAESGYLGKPTNVNNVETLANIPIILTKGADWFAAIGTERSKGTKVFALA
;
A
#
# COMPACT_ATOMS: atom_id res chain seq x y z
N MET A 1 -4.80 1.11 -3.96
CA MET A 1 -3.44 1.29 -4.53
C MET A 1 -3.49 1.88 -5.94
N CYS A 2 -4.26 1.33 -6.87
CA CYS A 2 -4.35 1.84 -8.25
C CYS A 2 -4.65 3.36 -8.30
N VAL A 3 -5.67 3.83 -7.56
CA VAL A 3 -5.98 5.28 -7.45
C VAL A 3 -4.79 6.10 -6.92
N CYS A 4 -4.07 5.58 -5.93
CA CYS A 4 -2.87 6.22 -5.41
C CYS A 4 -1.78 6.28 -6.48
N GLY A 5 -1.52 5.15 -7.16
CA GLY A 5 -0.56 5.08 -8.27
C GLY A 5 -0.88 6.09 -9.38
N TYR A 6 -2.15 6.20 -9.77
CA TYR A 6 -2.61 7.19 -10.74
C TYR A 6 -2.29 8.63 -10.30
N SER A 7 -2.59 8.94 -9.03
CA SER A 7 -2.41 10.30 -8.49
C SER A 7 -0.96 10.75 -8.41
N ILE A 8 -0.01 9.83 -8.22
CA ILE A 8 1.42 10.13 -8.10
C ILE A 8 2.23 9.76 -9.34
N GLY A 9 1.59 9.26 -10.40
CA GLY A 9 2.27 8.84 -11.63
C GLY A 9 3.10 7.56 -11.50
N SER A 10 2.76 6.68 -10.55
CA SER A 10 3.44 5.40 -10.37
C SER A 10 2.78 4.32 -11.22
N SER A 11 3.59 3.46 -11.83
CA SER A 11 3.13 2.28 -12.58
C SER A 11 3.22 0.97 -11.78
N LYS A 12 3.76 1.00 -10.55
CA LYS A 12 3.99 -0.21 -9.76
C LYS A 12 3.59 -0.01 -8.30
N GLY A 13 2.86 -0.99 -7.77
CA GLY A 13 2.53 -1.13 -6.36
C GLY A 13 3.17 -2.37 -5.74
N LEU A 14 3.76 -2.23 -4.57
CA LEU A 14 4.31 -3.35 -3.81
C LEU A 14 3.52 -3.52 -2.52
N VAL A 15 2.99 -4.72 -2.28
CA VAL A 15 2.35 -5.08 -1.01
C VAL A 15 3.32 -5.92 -0.20
N TYR A 16 3.82 -5.35 0.89
CA TYR A 16 4.64 -6.08 1.85
C TYR A 16 3.75 -6.71 2.91
N ILE A 17 3.71 -8.03 2.97
CA ILE A 17 2.88 -8.79 3.90
C ILE A 17 3.70 -9.87 4.60
N ARG A 18 3.44 -10.11 5.89
CA ARG A 18 4.10 -11.17 6.65
C ARG A 18 3.65 -12.54 6.14
N ALA A 19 4.61 -13.46 5.95
CA ALA A 19 4.34 -14.82 5.48
C ALA A 19 3.43 -15.62 6.44
N GLU A 20 3.32 -15.17 7.70
CA GLU A 20 2.48 -15.76 8.74
C GLU A 20 0.96 -15.56 8.52
N TYR A 21 0.56 -14.78 7.51
CA TYR A 21 -0.86 -14.53 7.20
C TYR A 21 -1.30 -15.21 5.89
N PRO A 22 -1.31 -16.56 5.82
CA PRO A 22 -1.57 -17.28 4.58
C PRO A 22 -2.97 -17.00 4.00
N LEU A 23 -3.98 -16.83 4.86
CA LEU A 23 -5.33 -16.50 4.41
C LEU A 23 -5.40 -15.13 3.74
N ALA A 24 -4.76 -14.12 4.33
CA ALA A 24 -4.72 -12.76 3.77
C ALA A 24 -3.96 -12.75 2.44
N ILE A 25 -2.83 -13.46 2.36
CA ILE A 25 -2.03 -13.62 1.15
C ILE A 25 -2.87 -14.24 0.02
N ASN A 26 -3.58 -15.34 0.33
CA ASN A 26 -4.38 -16.04 -0.66
C ASN A 26 -5.53 -15.16 -1.20
N ARG A 27 -6.24 -14.48 -0.31
CA ARG A 27 -7.32 -13.56 -0.70
C ARG A 27 -6.81 -12.39 -1.53
N LEU A 28 -5.64 -11.84 -1.18
CA LEU A 28 -5.03 -10.75 -1.94
C LEU A 28 -4.60 -11.21 -3.34
N LYS A 29 -4.03 -12.42 -3.48
CA LYS A 29 -3.70 -12.99 -4.79
C LYS A 29 -4.95 -13.11 -5.67
N ILE A 30 -6.03 -13.71 -5.13
CA ILE A 30 -7.29 -13.85 -5.84
C ILE A 30 -7.81 -12.47 -6.30
N ALA A 31 -7.79 -11.47 -5.41
CA ALA A 31 -8.26 -10.13 -5.73
C ALA A 31 -7.41 -9.45 -6.82
N ILE A 32 -6.09 -9.61 -6.78
CA ILE A 32 -5.17 -9.09 -7.81
C ILE A 32 -5.44 -9.76 -9.15
N ASP A 33 -5.57 -11.09 -9.18
CA ASP A 33 -5.83 -11.83 -10.40
C ASP A 33 -7.20 -11.47 -11.01
N GLN A 34 -8.23 -11.32 -10.19
CA GLN A 34 -9.54 -10.84 -10.63
C GLN A 34 -9.44 -9.40 -11.18
N ALA A 35 -8.73 -8.51 -10.51
CA ALA A 35 -8.54 -7.14 -10.99
C ALA A 35 -7.83 -7.09 -12.35
N ARG A 36 -6.85 -7.96 -12.58
CA ARG A 36 -6.20 -8.11 -13.90
C ARG A 36 -7.18 -8.60 -14.94
N GLN A 37 -7.98 -9.63 -14.63
CA GLN A 37 -9.01 -10.16 -15.55
C GLN A 37 -10.05 -9.12 -15.97
N TYR A 38 -10.38 -8.20 -15.04
CA TYR A 38 -11.33 -7.10 -15.32
C TYR A 38 -10.67 -5.86 -15.95
N GLY A 39 -9.37 -5.90 -16.29
CA GLY A 39 -8.67 -4.75 -16.86
C GLY A 39 -8.50 -3.57 -15.89
N LEU A 40 -8.51 -3.85 -14.57
CA LEU A 40 -8.32 -2.85 -13.52
C LEU A 40 -6.88 -2.82 -13.01
N LEU A 41 -6.04 -3.76 -13.44
CA LEU A 41 -4.59 -3.82 -13.24
C LEU A 41 -3.94 -4.31 -14.52
N GLY A 42 -2.67 -3.94 -14.72
CA GLY A 42 -1.88 -4.24 -15.91
C GLY A 42 -1.74 -3.04 -16.82
N ASP A 43 -1.73 -3.30 -18.13
CA ASP A 43 -1.58 -2.27 -19.14
C ASP A 43 -2.93 -1.68 -19.57
N HIS A 44 -2.93 -0.42 -19.95
CA HIS A 44 -4.10 0.28 -20.52
C HIS A 44 -5.38 0.16 -19.68
N ILE A 45 -5.27 0.41 -18.37
CA ILE A 45 -6.38 0.28 -17.42
C ILE A 45 -7.59 1.10 -17.90
N LEU A 46 -8.76 0.43 -17.99
CA LEU A 46 -10.01 1.02 -18.49
C LEU A 46 -9.89 1.67 -19.89
N GLY A 47 -8.96 1.18 -20.73
CA GLY A 47 -8.72 1.71 -22.08
C GLY A 47 -7.97 3.05 -22.11
N THR A 48 -7.32 3.44 -21.03
CA THR A 48 -6.49 4.65 -20.92
C THR A 48 -5.01 4.32 -21.13
N ASP A 49 -4.15 5.34 -21.16
CA ASP A 49 -2.69 5.16 -21.20
C ASP A 49 -2.09 4.82 -19.82
N PHE A 50 -2.92 4.71 -18.78
CA PHE A 50 -2.46 4.39 -17.44
C PHE A 50 -2.20 2.89 -17.31
N CYS A 51 -0.97 2.56 -16.88
CA CYS A 51 -0.53 1.21 -16.57
C CYS A 51 -0.17 1.13 -15.10
N PHE A 52 -0.67 0.13 -14.39
CA PHE A 52 -0.34 -0.10 -12.98
C PHE A 52 -0.54 -1.56 -12.62
N ASP A 53 0.46 -2.17 -12.01
CA ASP A 53 0.32 -3.54 -11.49
C ASP A 53 0.83 -3.68 -10.06
N ILE A 54 0.37 -4.73 -9.37
CA ILE A 54 0.63 -4.99 -7.97
C ILE A 54 1.43 -6.29 -7.82
N GLU A 55 2.52 -6.21 -7.06
CA GLU A 55 3.35 -7.35 -6.70
C GLU A 55 3.32 -7.55 -5.18
N ILE A 56 3.25 -8.82 -4.73
CA ILE A 56 3.31 -9.17 -3.32
C ILE A 56 4.75 -9.53 -2.95
N ARG A 57 5.25 -8.90 -1.88
CA ARG A 57 6.52 -9.20 -1.24
C ARG A 57 6.28 -9.76 0.16
N TYR A 58 7.02 -10.80 0.51
CA TYR A 58 6.84 -11.50 1.79
C TYR A 58 7.87 -11.05 2.80
N GLY A 59 7.37 -10.66 3.97
CA GLY A 59 8.22 -10.38 5.13
C GLY A 59 8.42 -11.61 6.01
N ALA A 60 9.62 -11.75 6.56
CA ALA A 60 9.99 -12.85 7.46
C ALA A 60 9.50 -12.68 8.92
N GLY A 61 8.55 -11.76 9.17
CA GLY A 61 7.94 -11.59 10.50
C GLY A 61 8.69 -10.67 11.46
N ALA A 62 9.76 -10.01 11.07
CA ALA A 62 10.47 -9.08 11.93
C ALA A 62 9.64 -7.80 12.17
N PHE A 63 9.38 -7.47 13.46
CA PHE A 63 8.60 -6.29 13.84
C PHE A 63 9.21 -4.98 13.35
N VAL A 64 10.54 -4.89 13.31
CA VAL A 64 11.28 -3.72 12.83
C VAL A 64 10.95 -3.35 11.39
N CYS A 65 10.52 -4.29 10.55
CA CYS A 65 10.08 -4.03 9.18
C CYS A 65 8.73 -3.28 9.10
N GLY A 66 8.12 -2.91 10.22
CA GLY A 66 7.04 -1.93 10.29
C GLY A 66 7.51 -0.48 10.13
N GLU A 67 8.80 -0.21 10.35
CA GLU A 67 9.43 1.07 10.01
C GLU A 67 9.73 1.13 8.50
N GLU A 68 9.45 2.26 7.86
CA GLU A 68 9.42 2.36 6.39
C GLU A 68 10.77 2.08 5.70
N THR A 69 11.90 2.51 6.29
CA THR A 69 13.23 2.26 5.72
C THR A 69 13.66 0.81 5.89
N ALA A 70 13.37 0.21 7.06
CA ALA A 70 13.60 -1.20 7.31
C ALA A 70 12.74 -2.10 6.40
N LEU A 71 11.49 -1.71 6.14
CA LEU A 71 10.60 -2.38 5.19
C LEU A 71 11.20 -2.35 3.77
N ILE A 72 11.67 -1.19 3.32
CA ILE A 72 12.30 -1.03 2.00
C ILE A 72 13.53 -1.92 1.89
N HIS A 73 14.43 -1.90 2.87
CA HIS A 73 15.61 -2.77 2.90
C HIS A 73 15.25 -4.26 2.82
N SER A 74 14.22 -4.67 3.58
CA SER A 74 13.74 -6.05 3.54
C SER A 74 13.20 -6.44 2.16
N MET A 75 12.47 -5.54 1.49
CA MET A 75 12.00 -5.77 0.11
C MET A 75 13.13 -5.85 -0.91
N GLU A 76 14.25 -5.18 -0.65
CA GLU A 76 15.48 -5.22 -1.47
C GLU A 76 16.35 -6.47 -1.19
N GLY A 77 15.92 -7.34 -0.27
CA GLY A 77 16.69 -8.53 0.14
C GLY A 77 17.85 -8.21 1.09
N LYS A 78 17.88 -7.00 1.62
CA LYS A 78 18.84 -6.57 2.64
C LYS A 78 18.30 -6.87 4.05
N ARG A 79 19.16 -6.77 5.05
CA ARG A 79 18.73 -6.81 6.45
C ARG A 79 17.76 -5.65 6.72
N GLY A 80 16.62 -5.95 7.34
CA GLY A 80 15.60 -4.96 7.69
C GLY A 80 16.02 -4.08 8.86
N GLU A 81 16.95 -3.18 8.62
CA GLU A 81 17.44 -2.22 9.61
C GLU A 81 16.98 -0.81 9.24
N PRO A 82 16.49 -0.02 10.20
CA PRO A 82 16.16 1.38 9.97
C PRO A 82 17.40 2.19 9.60
N THR A 83 17.21 3.17 8.72
CA THR A 83 18.25 4.16 8.41
C THR A 83 17.84 5.55 8.82
N LEU A 84 18.85 6.39 9.08
CA LEU A 84 18.63 7.80 9.38
C LEU A 84 18.06 8.53 8.17
N LYS A 85 17.18 9.48 8.42
CA LYS A 85 16.64 10.41 7.41
C LYS A 85 17.27 11.79 7.62
N PRO A 86 17.55 12.61 6.61
CA PRO A 86 17.35 12.36 5.18
C PRO A 86 18.35 11.36 4.57
N PRO A 87 18.11 10.78 3.36
CA PRO A 87 16.95 11.05 2.51
C PRO A 87 15.67 10.37 3.00
N PHE A 88 14.53 10.98 2.71
CA PHE A 88 13.23 10.38 2.95
C PHE A 88 12.87 9.40 1.81
N PRO A 89 12.03 8.37 2.05
CA PRO A 89 11.61 7.45 0.99
C PRO A 89 11.00 8.14 -0.24
N ALA A 90 10.32 9.27 -0.04
CA ALA A 90 9.80 10.09 -1.14
C ALA A 90 10.89 10.66 -2.07
N GLU A 91 12.11 10.79 -1.58
CA GLU A 91 13.27 11.26 -2.35
C GLU A 91 14.07 10.06 -2.89
N SER A 92 14.34 9.08 -2.03
CA SER A 92 15.16 7.90 -2.33
C SER A 92 14.72 6.72 -1.48
N GLY A 93 13.79 5.91 -1.99
CA GLY A 93 13.24 4.73 -1.35
C GLY A 93 13.66 3.44 -2.05
N TYR A 94 12.68 2.60 -2.43
CA TYR A 94 12.91 1.29 -3.02
C TYR A 94 13.75 1.36 -4.30
N LEU A 95 14.89 0.66 -4.29
CA LEU A 95 15.91 0.69 -5.36
C LEU A 95 16.39 2.11 -5.70
N GLY A 96 16.47 2.99 -4.70
CA GLY A 96 16.89 4.37 -4.87
C GLY A 96 15.89 5.26 -5.59
N LYS A 97 14.66 4.81 -5.81
CA LYS A 97 13.62 5.58 -6.52
C LYS A 97 12.66 6.24 -5.51
N PRO A 98 12.06 7.39 -5.87
CA PRO A 98 11.00 7.97 -5.07
C PRO A 98 9.90 6.94 -4.75
N THR A 99 9.59 6.78 -3.46
CA THR A 99 8.68 5.73 -2.99
C THR A 99 7.68 6.30 -1.98
N ASN A 100 6.39 6.10 -2.25
CA ASN A 100 5.33 6.44 -1.32
C ASN A 100 4.96 5.21 -0.49
N VAL A 101 5.07 5.32 0.84
CA VAL A 101 4.77 4.24 1.77
C VAL A 101 3.47 4.56 2.51
N ASN A 102 2.51 3.64 2.48
CA ASN A 102 1.23 3.78 3.14
C ASN A 102 0.83 2.51 3.89
N ASN A 103 0.17 2.68 5.02
CA ASN A 103 -0.51 1.58 5.69
C ASN A 103 -1.68 1.07 4.82
N VAL A 104 -1.92 -0.24 4.87
CA VAL A 104 -3.04 -0.90 4.17
C VAL A 104 -4.38 -0.32 4.56
N GLU A 105 -4.60 -0.01 5.85
CA GLU A 105 -5.83 0.62 6.34
C GLU A 105 -6.08 1.98 5.66
N THR A 106 -5.05 2.79 5.49
CA THR A 106 -5.15 4.08 4.79
C THR A 106 -5.65 3.87 3.35
N LEU A 107 -5.06 2.94 2.62
CA LEU A 107 -5.45 2.65 1.24
C LEU A 107 -6.82 1.98 1.14
N ALA A 108 -7.23 1.19 2.13
CA ALA A 108 -8.55 0.54 2.19
C ALA A 108 -9.70 1.53 2.38
N ASN A 109 -9.45 2.69 2.99
CA ASN A 109 -10.46 3.74 3.15
C ASN A 109 -10.69 4.56 1.87
N ILE A 110 -9.75 4.62 0.95
CA ILE A 110 -9.84 5.45 -0.27
C ILE A 110 -11.10 5.14 -1.10
N PRO A 111 -11.46 3.89 -1.42
CA PRO A 111 -12.66 3.61 -2.21
C PRO A 111 -13.95 4.12 -1.55
N ILE A 112 -14.05 4.01 -0.23
CA ILE A 112 -15.21 4.46 0.53
C ILE A 112 -15.28 5.98 0.53
N ILE A 113 -14.15 6.66 0.72
CA ILE A 113 -14.06 8.13 0.69
C ILE A 113 -14.45 8.67 -0.70
N LEU A 114 -13.97 8.04 -1.77
CA LEU A 114 -14.32 8.44 -3.14
C LEU A 114 -15.80 8.22 -3.46
N THR A 115 -16.43 7.19 -2.87
CA THR A 115 -17.83 6.87 -3.11
C THR A 115 -18.78 7.73 -2.27
N LYS A 116 -18.45 7.97 -1.00
CA LYS A 116 -19.32 8.66 -0.03
C LYS A 116 -18.98 10.14 0.18
N GLY A 117 -17.82 10.56 -0.27
CA GLY A 117 -17.32 11.92 -0.10
C GLY A 117 -16.46 12.12 1.15
N ALA A 118 -15.62 13.13 1.10
CA ALA A 118 -14.70 13.49 2.17
C ALA A 118 -15.43 13.95 3.44
N ASP A 119 -16.51 14.72 3.29
CA ASP A 119 -17.32 15.24 4.41
C ASP A 119 -17.96 14.11 5.20
N TRP A 120 -18.44 13.07 4.51
CA TRP A 120 -18.97 11.88 5.19
C TRP A 120 -17.90 11.22 6.08
N PHE A 121 -16.68 11.05 5.56
CA PHE A 121 -15.60 10.45 6.33
C PHE A 121 -15.15 11.35 7.49
N ALA A 122 -15.09 12.65 7.27
CA ALA A 122 -14.71 13.64 8.28
C ALA A 122 -15.77 13.81 9.41
N ALA A 123 -17.03 13.41 9.17
CA ALA A 123 -18.09 13.43 10.19
C ALA A 123 -17.99 12.26 11.19
N ILE A 124 -17.16 11.24 10.89
CA ILE A 124 -16.94 10.10 11.80
C ILE A 124 -15.79 10.44 12.75
N GLY A 125 -15.92 10.08 14.02
CA GLY A 125 -14.89 10.30 15.03
C GLY A 125 -15.06 11.60 15.81
N THR A 126 -13.95 12.22 16.17
CA THR A 126 -13.92 13.46 16.96
C THR A 126 -13.36 14.63 16.14
N GLU A 127 -13.47 15.84 16.66
CA GLU A 127 -12.94 17.04 16.01
C GLU A 127 -11.44 16.92 15.67
N ARG A 128 -10.66 16.29 16.55
CA ARG A 128 -9.20 16.14 16.39
C ARG A 128 -8.78 14.81 15.78
N SER A 129 -9.67 13.81 15.71
CA SER A 129 -9.38 12.48 15.17
C SER A 129 -10.56 12.03 14.33
N LYS A 130 -10.55 12.41 13.06
CA LYS A 130 -11.63 12.15 12.10
C LYS A 130 -11.41 10.83 11.37
N GLY A 131 -12.51 10.23 10.93
CA GLY A 131 -12.54 9.01 10.16
C GLY A 131 -12.62 7.75 11.02
N THR A 132 -12.33 6.62 10.37
CA THR A 132 -12.40 5.29 10.98
C THR A 132 -11.02 4.80 11.42
N LYS A 133 -11.01 3.87 12.39
CA LYS A 133 -9.80 3.17 12.83
C LYS A 133 -10.13 1.71 13.16
N VAL A 134 -9.29 0.79 12.71
CA VAL A 134 -9.39 -0.64 13.04
C VAL A 134 -8.61 -0.92 14.32
N PHE A 135 -9.24 -1.61 15.26
CA PHE A 135 -8.63 -2.06 16.50
C PHE A 135 -8.70 -3.58 16.59
N ALA A 136 -7.60 -4.21 16.97
CA ALA A 136 -7.58 -5.61 17.37
C ALA A 136 -7.87 -5.68 18.89
N LEU A 137 -8.94 -6.38 19.26
CA LEU A 137 -9.26 -6.71 20.64
C LEU A 137 -8.75 -8.13 20.92
N ALA A 138 -7.79 -8.27 21.84
CA ALA A 138 -7.21 -9.54 22.28
C ALA A 138 -7.74 -9.93 23.66
#